data_11a1d3412d0d315f80615ca9dbefc4b4
#
_entry.id   11a1d3412d0d315f80615ca9dbefc4b4
#
_cell.length_a   1.000
_cell.length_b   1.000
_cell.length_c   1.000
_cell.angle_alpha   90.00
_cell.angle_beta   90.00
_cell.angle_gamma   90.00
#
_symmetry.space_group_name_H-M   'P 1'
#
loop_
_entity.id
_entity.type
_entity.pdbx_description
1 polymer ?
#
loop_
_entity_poly.entity_id
_entity_poly.type
_entity_poly.pdbx_seq_one_letter_code
_entity_poly.pdbx_strand_id
1 'polypeptide(L)'
;MKLLSFGEVLWDIYPDKKCLGGAPLNFAAHFVKAGGEADIITAVGNDSLGAETLEGIRRLGVGTGCVAEVNAPTGRCLVTLDENSVPTYDLLSGVAYDMIPPPKDCGDFDVLYFGTLALRSGENLCTVRRLLERCDGKTVFVDMNIRPPFYTSETVRFALSNADIVKLSDEELPTVFETVFGRECPVAEDAAARLADGFGGCKLMIVTRGGNGAFAYDCRGKEFYRCGAVKAEVVSTVGAGDSFGAVFLHSYLSGRGVADCLAAASIAAARVVACAEAVPQ
;
A
#
# COMPACT_ATOMS: atom_id res chain seq x y z
N MET A 1 -0.05 -18.97 -1.79
CA MET A 1 -0.41 -17.72 -2.50
C MET A 1 0.82 -16.83 -2.50
N LYS A 2 1.17 -16.32 -3.67
CA LYS A 2 2.35 -15.48 -3.86
C LYS A 2 1.97 -14.07 -4.27
N LEU A 3 2.39 -13.09 -3.49
CA LEU A 3 2.25 -11.66 -3.74
C LEU A 3 3.48 -11.13 -4.46
N LEU A 4 3.28 -10.32 -5.49
CA LEU A 4 4.28 -9.46 -6.08
C LEU A 4 3.96 -8.02 -5.69
N SER A 5 4.75 -7.42 -4.82
CA SER A 5 4.56 -6.05 -4.32
C SER A 5 5.46 -5.10 -5.09
N PHE A 6 4.90 -4.03 -5.67
CA PHE A 6 5.65 -3.02 -6.41
C PHE A 6 5.59 -1.67 -5.70
N GLY A 7 6.73 -1.02 -5.54
CA GLY A 7 6.80 0.38 -5.13
C GLY A 7 7.98 0.74 -4.24
N GLU A 8 7.77 1.77 -3.44
CA GLU A 8 8.79 2.38 -2.61
C GLU A 8 9.23 1.48 -1.45
N VAL A 9 10.55 1.48 -1.23
CA VAL A 9 11.18 1.09 0.04
C VAL A 9 12.06 2.26 0.48
N LEU A 10 11.92 2.68 1.71
CA LEU A 10 12.60 3.87 2.22
C LEU A 10 12.90 3.74 3.71
N TRP A 11 13.74 4.62 4.18
CA TRP A 11 14.03 4.79 5.59
C TRP A 11 13.38 6.08 6.10
N ASP A 12 12.55 5.97 7.12
CA ASP A 12 12.12 7.10 7.91
C ASP A 12 13.27 7.49 8.84
N ILE A 13 13.85 8.67 8.60
CA ILE A 13 15.01 9.20 9.33
C ILE A 13 14.51 10.20 10.36
N TYR A 14 14.52 9.79 11.61
CA TYR A 14 14.25 10.61 12.77
C TYR A 14 15.57 11.22 13.30
N PRO A 15 15.53 12.22 14.19
CA PRO A 15 16.73 12.79 14.80
C PRO A 15 17.59 11.78 15.58
N ASP A 16 16.97 10.74 16.15
CA ASP A 16 17.58 9.77 17.07
C ASP A 16 17.59 8.32 16.57
N LYS A 17 16.83 8.03 15.50
CA LYS A 17 16.68 6.67 14.96
C LYS A 17 16.37 6.67 13.48
N LYS A 18 16.46 5.49 12.86
CA LYS A 18 15.94 5.25 11.50
C LYS A 18 15.10 3.99 11.49
N CYS A 19 14.02 4.00 10.73
CA CYS A 19 13.11 2.87 10.61
C CYS A 19 12.96 2.51 9.12
N LEU A 20 13.15 1.23 8.79
CA LEU A 20 12.87 0.74 7.45
C LEU A 20 11.34 0.70 7.25
N GLY A 21 10.86 1.21 6.14
CA GLY A 21 9.46 1.34 5.81
C GLY A 21 9.20 1.38 4.30
N GLY A 22 8.06 1.90 3.95
CA GLY A 22 7.48 1.91 2.63
C GLY A 22 6.25 1.01 2.59
N ALA A 23 5.10 1.56 2.18
CA ALA A 23 3.84 0.83 2.21
C ALA A 23 3.90 -0.50 1.45
N PRO A 24 4.55 -0.61 0.27
CA PRO A 24 4.68 -1.88 -0.43
C PRO A 24 5.47 -2.94 0.35
N LEU A 25 6.51 -2.53 1.08
CA LEU A 25 7.28 -3.45 1.91
C LEU A 25 6.49 -3.90 3.15
N ASN A 26 5.85 -2.95 3.84
CA ASN A 26 5.03 -3.24 5.01
C ASN A 26 3.89 -4.21 4.65
N PHE A 27 3.20 -3.94 3.54
CA PHE A 27 2.14 -4.80 3.03
C PHE A 27 2.66 -6.21 2.73
N ALA A 28 3.78 -6.33 2.01
CA ALA A 28 4.39 -7.62 1.68
C ALA A 28 4.76 -8.41 2.95
N ALA A 29 5.38 -7.75 3.93
CA ALA A 29 5.75 -8.38 5.20
C ALA A 29 4.54 -8.86 6.00
N HIS A 30 3.46 -8.09 6.06
CA HIS A 30 2.21 -8.50 6.71
C HIS A 30 1.51 -9.63 5.95
N PHE A 31 1.61 -9.67 4.62
CA PHE A 31 1.10 -10.78 3.82
C PHE A 31 1.85 -12.09 4.10
N VAL A 32 3.19 -12.03 4.25
CA VAL A 32 4.01 -13.18 4.68
C VAL A 32 3.61 -13.63 6.09
N LYS A 33 3.42 -12.71 7.02
CA LYS A 33 2.96 -13.03 8.40
C LYS A 33 1.57 -13.66 8.43
N ALA A 34 0.73 -13.33 7.47
CA ALA A 34 -0.59 -13.96 7.32
C ALA A 34 -0.54 -15.39 6.73
N GLY A 35 0.64 -15.87 6.31
CA GLY A 35 0.87 -17.22 5.79
C GLY A 35 1.04 -17.28 4.26
N GLY A 36 1.16 -16.14 3.59
CA GLY A 36 1.49 -16.05 2.16
C GLY A 36 2.99 -16.04 1.90
N GLU A 37 3.35 -15.97 0.62
CA GLU A 37 4.70 -15.67 0.14
C GLU A 37 4.69 -14.31 -0.55
N ALA A 38 5.78 -13.54 -0.47
CA ALA A 38 5.87 -12.25 -1.14
C ALA A 38 7.27 -11.99 -1.68
N ASP A 39 7.32 -11.43 -2.89
CA ASP A 39 8.50 -10.77 -3.46
C ASP A 39 8.20 -9.27 -3.61
N ILE A 40 9.25 -8.44 -3.51
CA ILE A 40 9.12 -7.00 -3.75
C ILE A 40 9.89 -6.57 -4.99
N ILE A 41 9.24 -5.79 -5.86
CA ILE A 41 9.85 -5.08 -6.98
C ILE A 41 10.07 -3.63 -6.54
N THR A 42 11.31 -3.30 -6.30
CA THR A 42 11.75 -1.96 -5.88
C THR A 42 13.17 -1.70 -6.36
N ALA A 43 13.71 -0.54 -6.04
CA ALA A 43 15.11 -0.24 -6.26
C ALA A 43 15.76 0.36 -5.00
N VAL A 44 17.01 0.03 -4.78
CA VAL A 44 17.90 0.60 -3.76
C VAL A 44 19.12 1.23 -4.40
N GLY A 45 19.75 2.13 -3.70
CA GLY A 45 21.01 2.73 -4.13
C GLY A 45 22.19 1.78 -3.89
N ASN A 46 23.25 1.99 -4.66
CA ASN A 46 24.56 1.35 -4.39
C ASN A 46 25.27 2.08 -3.23
N ASP A 47 24.62 2.08 -2.06
CA ASP A 47 25.10 2.74 -0.84
C ASP A 47 24.90 1.82 0.38
N SER A 48 25.45 2.21 1.53
CA SER A 48 25.34 1.41 2.77
C SER A 48 23.88 1.22 3.20
N LEU A 49 23.03 2.21 2.95
CA LEU A 49 21.61 2.15 3.28
C LEU A 49 20.87 1.15 2.38
N GLY A 50 21.29 1.01 1.12
CA GLY A 50 20.77 0.00 0.19
C GLY A 50 21.11 -1.43 0.64
N ALA A 51 22.35 -1.66 1.09
CA ALA A 51 22.74 -2.94 1.67
C ALA A 51 21.93 -3.29 2.92
N GLU A 52 21.76 -2.33 3.84
CA GLU A 52 20.92 -2.49 5.03
C GLU A 52 19.45 -2.76 4.67
N THR A 53 18.95 -2.10 3.60
CA THR A 53 17.59 -2.32 3.10
C THR A 53 17.39 -3.75 2.64
N LEU A 54 18.30 -4.29 1.84
CA LEU A 54 18.22 -5.68 1.36
C LEU A 54 18.21 -6.68 2.53
N GLU A 55 19.03 -6.44 3.55
CA GLU A 55 19.04 -7.26 4.75
C GLU A 55 17.73 -7.14 5.54
N GLY A 56 17.20 -5.91 5.67
CA GLY A 56 15.93 -5.65 6.32
C GLY A 56 14.76 -6.36 5.64
N ILE A 57 14.68 -6.30 4.31
CA ILE A 57 13.65 -6.99 3.52
C ILE A 57 13.71 -8.51 3.78
N ARG A 58 14.91 -9.11 3.74
CA ARG A 58 15.08 -10.56 4.02
C ARG A 58 14.65 -10.94 5.43
N ARG A 59 14.97 -10.10 6.44
CA ARG A 59 14.54 -10.33 7.84
C ARG A 59 13.02 -10.33 7.99
N LEU A 60 12.31 -9.58 7.17
CA LEU A 60 10.85 -9.57 7.12
C LEU A 60 10.25 -10.77 6.36
N GLY A 61 11.10 -11.67 5.82
CA GLY A 61 10.66 -12.84 5.06
C GLY A 61 10.21 -12.53 3.63
N VAL A 62 10.48 -11.31 3.14
CA VAL A 62 10.12 -10.89 1.78
C VAL A 62 11.27 -11.19 0.83
N GLY A 63 10.97 -11.75 -0.34
CA GLY A 63 11.96 -12.07 -1.36
C GLY A 63 12.56 -10.81 -2.00
N THR A 64 13.88 -10.87 -2.24
CA THR A 64 14.67 -9.76 -2.81
C THR A 64 15.10 -9.98 -4.26
N GLY A 65 14.63 -11.05 -4.90
CA GLY A 65 15.06 -11.40 -6.27
C GLY A 65 14.71 -10.36 -7.35
N CYS A 66 13.74 -9.49 -7.07
CA CYS A 66 13.29 -8.43 -7.96
C CYS A 66 13.68 -7.02 -7.48
N VAL A 67 14.61 -6.91 -6.51
CA VAL A 67 15.15 -5.62 -6.06
C VAL A 67 16.31 -5.23 -6.97
N ALA A 68 16.24 -4.06 -7.59
CA ALA A 68 17.31 -3.52 -8.42
C ALA A 68 18.26 -2.64 -7.60
N GLU A 69 19.55 -2.67 -7.93
CA GLU A 69 20.51 -1.67 -7.49
C GLU A 69 20.68 -0.63 -8.61
N VAL A 70 20.52 0.65 -8.26
CA VAL A 70 20.57 1.77 -9.21
C VAL A 70 21.53 2.86 -8.74
N ASN A 71 21.97 3.71 -9.69
CA ASN A 71 22.87 4.83 -9.38
C ASN A 71 22.08 6.06 -8.89
N ALA A 72 21.39 5.89 -7.78
CA ALA A 72 20.66 6.95 -7.06
C ALA A 72 20.71 6.63 -5.55
N PRO A 73 20.57 7.61 -4.66
CA PRO A 73 20.55 7.34 -3.23
C PRO A 73 19.36 6.46 -2.85
N THR A 74 19.54 5.56 -1.88
CA THR A 74 18.44 4.77 -1.31
C THR A 74 17.35 5.68 -0.74
N GLY A 75 16.10 5.27 -0.87
CA GLY A 75 14.92 6.04 -0.49
C GLY A 75 14.95 6.49 0.98
N ARG A 76 14.62 7.75 1.22
CA ARG A 76 14.55 8.35 2.56
C ARG A 76 13.36 9.28 2.67
N CYS A 77 12.77 9.29 3.86
CA CYS A 77 11.83 10.28 4.32
C CYS A 77 12.44 10.96 5.56
N LEU A 78 12.62 12.26 5.53
CA LEU A 78 13.12 13.00 6.68
C LEU A 78 11.93 13.32 7.59
N VAL A 79 12.01 12.89 8.85
CA VAL A 79 10.97 13.13 9.83
C VAL A 79 11.46 14.19 10.81
N THR A 80 10.80 15.34 10.80
CA THR A 80 11.03 16.41 11.75
C THR A 80 9.84 16.52 12.69
N LEU A 81 10.10 16.82 13.95
CA LEU A 81 9.07 17.05 14.96
C LEU A 81 8.95 18.55 15.23
N ASP A 82 7.74 19.07 15.27
CA ASP A 82 7.50 20.43 15.71
C ASP A 82 7.59 20.57 17.25
N GLU A 83 7.35 21.75 17.78
CA GLU A 83 7.37 22.05 19.21
C GLU A 83 6.34 21.23 20.02
N ASN A 84 5.31 20.71 19.35
CA ASN A 84 4.26 19.88 19.94
C ASN A 84 4.49 18.37 19.68
N SER A 85 5.68 17.99 19.17
CA SER A 85 6.03 16.63 18.76
C SER A 85 5.17 16.08 17.61
N VAL A 86 4.57 16.96 16.79
CA VAL A 86 3.83 16.55 15.59
C VAL A 86 4.84 16.30 14.45
N PRO A 87 4.83 15.11 13.85
CA PRO A 87 5.77 14.78 12.79
C PRO A 87 5.41 15.45 11.46
N THR A 88 6.41 15.95 10.77
CA THR A 88 6.37 16.35 9.36
C THR A 88 7.25 15.42 8.57
N TYR A 89 6.73 14.90 7.45
CA TYR A 89 7.39 13.93 6.60
C TYR A 89 7.82 14.57 5.27
N ASP A 90 9.12 14.61 5.03
CA ASP A 90 9.70 15.09 3.77
C ASP A 90 10.20 13.91 2.94
N LEU A 91 9.38 13.50 1.96
CA LEU A 91 9.67 12.43 1.03
C LEU A 91 10.60 12.93 -0.07
N LEU A 92 11.87 12.58 0.00
CA LEU A 92 12.86 12.98 -0.97
C LEU A 92 12.53 12.46 -2.39
N SER A 93 12.86 13.26 -3.40
CA SER A 93 12.76 12.91 -4.82
C SER A 93 14.14 12.61 -5.40
N GLY A 94 14.16 11.93 -6.57
CA GLY A 94 15.41 11.53 -7.22
C GLY A 94 16.14 10.43 -6.47
N VAL A 95 15.41 9.61 -5.76
CA VAL A 95 15.91 8.46 -4.99
C VAL A 95 15.71 7.15 -5.77
N ALA A 96 16.32 6.07 -5.29
CA ALA A 96 16.37 4.80 -6.00
C ALA A 96 14.98 4.26 -6.39
N TYR A 97 13.98 4.33 -5.50
CA TYR A 97 12.64 3.85 -5.84
C TYR A 97 11.88 4.72 -6.87
N ASP A 98 12.44 5.85 -7.30
CA ASP A 98 11.91 6.59 -8.45
C ASP A 98 12.37 5.98 -9.80
N MET A 99 13.29 5.01 -9.76
CA MET A 99 13.96 4.38 -10.92
C MET A 99 13.86 2.86 -10.86
N ILE A 100 12.66 2.31 -10.65
CA ILE A 100 12.44 0.87 -10.55
C ILE A 100 12.36 0.27 -11.97
N PRO A 101 13.40 -0.44 -12.44
CA PRO A 101 13.38 -1.03 -13.77
C PRO A 101 12.43 -2.24 -13.81
N PRO A 102 11.90 -2.59 -14.99
CA PRO A 102 11.17 -3.83 -15.15
C PRO A 102 12.06 -5.02 -14.74
N PRO A 103 11.58 -5.91 -13.84
CA PRO A 103 12.35 -7.07 -13.46
C PRO A 103 12.54 -8.01 -14.67
N LYS A 104 13.71 -8.63 -14.77
CA LYS A 104 14.01 -9.61 -15.83
C LYS A 104 13.11 -10.83 -15.71
N ASP A 105 12.96 -11.31 -14.50
CA ASP A 105 12.05 -12.39 -14.13
C ASP A 105 11.59 -12.18 -12.68
N CYS A 106 10.29 -12.28 -12.43
CA CYS A 106 9.71 -12.23 -11.09
C CYS A 106 8.93 -13.53 -10.76
N GLY A 107 9.14 -14.58 -11.58
CA GLY A 107 8.43 -15.84 -11.43
C GLY A 107 6.92 -15.72 -11.63
N ASP A 108 6.20 -16.75 -11.22
CA ASP A 108 4.74 -16.72 -11.18
C ASP A 108 4.25 -16.10 -9.86
N PHE A 109 3.07 -15.47 -9.89
CA PHE A 109 2.43 -14.82 -8.74
C PHE A 109 0.91 -14.87 -8.90
N ASP A 110 0.20 -14.79 -7.79
CA ASP A 110 -1.27 -14.79 -7.75
C ASP A 110 -1.82 -13.35 -7.67
N VAL A 111 -1.03 -12.44 -7.09
CA VAL A 111 -1.44 -11.06 -6.82
C VAL A 111 -0.35 -10.08 -7.20
N LEU A 112 -0.74 -8.99 -7.86
CA LEU A 112 0.05 -7.76 -7.97
C LEU A 112 -0.49 -6.72 -7.01
N TYR A 113 0.38 -6.17 -6.15
CA TYR A 113 0.09 -5.02 -5.30
C TYR A 113 0.90 -3.81 -5.76
N PHE A 114 0.29 -2.63 -5.76
CA PHE A 114 1.01 -1.36 -5.86
C PHE A 114 0.24 -0.21 -5.20
N GLY A 115 0.95 0.85 -4.83
CA GLY A 115 0.41 2.13 -4.37
C GLY A 115 0.67 3.25 -5.36
N THR A 116 0.22 4.48 -5.04
CA THR A 116 0.35 5.62 -5.96
C THR A 116 1.68 6.36 -5.83
N LEU A 117 2.38 6.30 -4.68
CA LEU A 117 3.59 7.11 -4.45
C LEU A 117 4.69 6.82 -5.47
N ALA A 118 5.01 5.56 -5.71
CA ALA A 118 6.04 5.19 -6.68
C ALA A 118 5.64 5.53 -8.13
N LEU A 119 4.35 5.71 -8.42
CA LEU A 119 3.86 6.12 -9.74
C LEU A 119 4.13 7.60 -10.07
N ARG A 120 4.69 8.38 -9.13
CA ARG A 120 5.16 9.74 -9.40
C ARG A 120 6.25 9.78 -10.47
N SER A 121 6.95 8.67 -10.69
CA SER A 121 7.93 8.48 -11.75
C SER A 121 7.28 7.87 -12.99
N GLY A 122 7.52 8.48 -14.17
CA GLY A 122 7.04 7.96 -15.45
C GLY A 122 7.68 6.61 -15.82
N GLU A 123 8.91 6.35 -15.38
CA GLU A 123 9.59 5.05 -15.56
C GLU A 123 8.88 3.95 -14.78
N ASN A 124 8.54 4.23 -13.54
CA ASN A 124 7.80 3.31 -12.69
C ASN A 124 6.39 3.02 -13.24
N LEU A 125 5.72 4.04 -13.78
CA LEU A 125 4.42 3.87 -14.43
C LEU A 125 4.54 2.92 -15.64
N CYS A 126 5.61 3.04 -16.44
CA CYS A 126 5.89 2.12 -17.54
C CYS A 126 6.16 0.68 -17.03
N THR A 127 6.88 0.55 -15.93
CA THR A 127 7.15 -0.76 -15.30
C THR A 127 5.86 -1.43 -14.84
N VAL A 128 4.98 -0.69 -14.13
CA VAL A 128 3.69 -1.25 -13.69
C VAL A 128 2.79 -1.63 -14.86
N ARG A 129 2.77 -0.85 -15.95
CA ARG A 129 2.03 -1.22 -17.17
C ARG A 129 2.46 -2.59 -17.72
N ARG A 130 3.76 -2.86 -17.78
CA ARG A 130 4.31 -4.16 -18.22
C ARG A 130 3.97 -5.30 -17.24
N LEU A 131 3.92 -5.03 -15.94
CA LEU A 131 3.50 -6.02 -14.95
C LEU A 131 2.01 -6.37 -15.11
N LEU A 132 1.18 -5.37 -15.37
CA LEU A 132 -0.26 -5.57 -15.60
C LEU A 132 -0.56 -6.45 -16.83
N GLU A 133 0.28 -6.43 -17.87
CA GLU A 133 0.18 -7.35 -19.03
C GLU A 133 0.30 -8.83 -18.62
N ARG A 134 0.87 -9.11 -17.44
CA ARG A 134 1.03 -10.46 -16.88
C ARG A 134 -0.05 -10.82 -15.84
N CYS A 135 -1.05 -9.96 -15.64
CA CYS A 135 -2.08 -10.13 -14.60
C CYS A 135 -3.36 -10.83 -15.10
N ASP A 136 -3.36 -11.39 -16.31
CA ASP A 136 -4.51 -12.17 -16.77
C ASP A 136 -4.80 -13.34 -15.80
N GLY A 137 -6.04 -13.41 -15.31
CA GLY A 137 -6.46 -14.37 -14.29
C GLY A 137 -5.92 -14.16 -12.88
N LYS A 138 -5.17 -13.09 -12.63
CA LYS A 138 -4.60 -12.74 -11.33
C LYS A 138 -5.39 -11.62 -10.66
N THR A 139 -5.11 -11.36 -9.38
CA THR A 139 -5.74 -10.26 -8.64
C THR A 139 -4.82 -9.05 -8.61
N VAL A 140 -5.34 -7.88 -8.93
CA VAL A 140 -4.63 -6.59 -8.76
C VAL A 140 -5.21 -5.86 -7.55
N PHE A 141 -4.38 -5.68 -6.53
CA PHE A 141 -4.74 -4.91 -5.32
C PHE A 141 -4.02 -3.57 -5.34
N VAL A 142 -4.77 -2.49 -5.27
CA VAL A 142 -4.24 -1.13 -5.20
C VAL A 142 -4.57 -0.50 -3.85
N ASP A 143 -3.54 -0.06 -3.13
CA ASP A 143 -3.68 0.85 -2.00
C ASP A 143 -3.43 2.28 -2.50
N MET A 144 -4.44 3.14 -2.48
CA MET A 144 -4.29 4.50 -3.01
C MET A 144 -3.15 5.24 -2.34
N ASN A 145 -3.08 5.18 -1.03
CA ASN A 145 -1.98 5.72 -0.22
C ASN A 145 -1.48 7.08 -0.72
N ILE A 146 -2.43 8.01 -0.90
CA ILE A 146 -2.21 9.33 -1.50
C ILE A 146 -1.23 10.14 -0.65
N ARG A 147 -0.17 10.65 -1.27
CA ARG A 147 0.86 11.48 -0.64
C ARG A 147 1.02 12.80 -1.38
N PRO A 148 0.38 13.89 -0.94
CA PRO A 148 0.59 15.20 -1.54
C PRO A 148 2.07 15.63 -1.45
N PRO A 149 2.64 16.24 -2.50
CA PRO A 149 2.06 16.56 -3.81
C PRO A 149 2.29 15.47 -4.88
N PHE A 150 2.64 14.25 -4.50
CA PHE A 150 3.21 13.19 -5.37
C PHE A 150 2.15 12.35 -6.11
N TYR A 151 0.99 12.90 -6.40
CA TYR A 151 -0.01 12.25 -7.24
C TYR A 151 -0.55 13.22 -8.31
N THR A 152 -1.11 12.66 -9.36
CA THR A 152 -1.76 13.39 -10.45
C THR A 152 -3.10 12.73 -10.79
N SER A 153 -3.97 13.44 -11.52
CA SER A 153 -5.22 12.85 -12.00
C SER A 153 -4.96 11.62 -12.89
N GLU A 154 -3.85 11.62 -13.63
CA GLU A 154 -3.46 10.46 -14.45
C GLU A 154 -3.11 9.25 -13.58
N THR A 155 -2.24 9.40 -12.56
CA THR A 155 -1.83 8.30 -11.69
C THR A 155 -2.98 7.75 -10.86
N VAL A 156 -3.87 8.62 -10.36
CA VAL A 156 -5.08 8.20 -9.63
C VAL A 156 -6.02 7.40 -10.52
N ARG A 157 -6.32 7.90 -11.73
CA ARG A 157 -7.19 7.18 -12.69
C ARG A 157 -6.55 5.88 -13.16
N PHE A 158 -5.25 5.89 -13.41
CA PHE A 158 -4.52 4.68 -13.79
C PHE A 158 -4.64 3.60 -12.71
N ALA A 159 -4.43 3.96 -11.45
CA ALA A 159 -4.55 3.06 -10.31
C ALA A 159 -5.96 2.43 -10.22
N LEU A 160 -7.00 3.28 -10.26
CA LEU A 160 -8.39 2.84 -10.20
C LEU A 160 -8.81 1.97 -11.40
N SER A 161 -8.33 2.30 -12.62
CA SER A 161 -8.70 1.58 -13.85
C SER A 161 -8.11 0.17 -13.95
N ASN A 162 -7.07 -0.13 -13.17
CA ASN A 162 -6.34 -1.41 -13.26
C ASN A 162 -6.49 -2.28 -12.01
N ALA A 163 -7.34 -1.87 -11.05
CA ALA A 163 -7.51 -2.57 -9.80
C ALA A 163 -8.74 -3.50 -9.79
N ASP A 164 -8.58 -4.72 -9.29
CA ASP A 164 -9.68 -5.58 -8.86
C ASP A 164 -10.16 -5.19 -7.47
N ILE A 165 -9.23 -4.84 -6.58
CA ILE A 165 -9.50 -4.43 -5.21
C ILE A 165 -8.79 -3.11 -4.97
N VAL A 166 -9.55 -2.10 -4.56
CA VAL A 166 -9.02 -0.78 -4.17
C VAL A 166 -9.17 -0.60 -2.68
N LYS A 167 -8.11 -0.15 -2.02
CA LYS A 167 -8.15 0.31 -0.64
C LYS A 167 -7.73 1.77 -0.56
N LEU A 168 -8.42 2.51 0.28
CA LEU A 168 -8.07 3.89 0.67
C LEU A 168 -8.62 4.20 2.07
N SER A 169 -8.13 5.28 2.68
CA SER A 169 -8.69 5.79 3.94
C SER A 169 -9.84 6.77 3.69
N ASP A 170 -10.63 7.04 4.71
CA ASP A 170 -11.67 8.08 4.67
C ASP A 170 -11.08 9.51 4.56
N GLU A 171 -9.82 9.69 4.99
CA GLU A 171 -9.06 10.94 4.80
C GLU A 171 -8.63 11.13 3.33
N GLU A 172 -8.33 10.05 2.61
CA GLU A 172 -7.93 10.07 1.20
C GLU A 172 -9.13 10.18 0.24
N LEU A 173 -10.26 9.63 0.65
CA LEU A 173 -11.45 9.48 -0.19
C LEU A 173 -11.92 10.81 -0.82
N PRO A 174 -11.99 11.94 -0.11
CA PRO A 174 -12.35 13.23 -0.72
C PRO A 174 -11.38 13.63 -1.83
N THR A 175 -10.07 13.55 -1.57
CA THR A 175 -9.04 13.90 -2.54
C THR A 175 -9.12 13.04 -3.81
N VAL A 176 -9.29 11.73 -3.64
CA VAL A 176 -9.44 10.80 -4.78
C VAL A 176 -10.71 11.10 -5.56
N PHE A 177 -11.83 11.30 -4.87
CA PHE A 177 -13.12 11.60 -5.50
C PHE A 177 -13.08 12.91 -6.29
N GLU A 178 -12.58 13.99 -5.70
CA GLU A 178 -12.45 15.29 -6.33
C GLU A 178 -11.50 15.27 -7.53
N THR A 179 -10.38 14.54 -7.40
CA THR A 179 -9.42 14.34 -8.51
C THR A 179 -10.07 13.62 -9.70
N VAL A 180 -10.96 12.66 -9.42
CA VAL A 180 -11.65 11.88 -10.48
C VAL A 180 -12.81 12.65 -11.08
N PHE A 181 -13.68 13.24 -10.27
CA PHE A 181 -14.95 13.79 -10.75
C PHE A 181 -14.98 15.31 -10.87
N GLY A 182 -13.97 16.02 -10.35
CA GLY A 182 -13.89 17.48 -10.39
C GLY A 182 -15.00 18.18 -9.60
N ARG A 183 -15.53 17.53 -8.57
CA ARG A 183 -16.63 18.02 -7.74
C ARG A 183 -16.49 17.53 -6.30
N GLU A 184 -17.17 18.21 -5.38
CA GLU A 184 -17.20 17.89 -3.96
C GLU A 184 -17.57 16.43 -3.68
N CYS A 185 -16.85 15.82 -2.72
CA CYS A 185 -17.05 14.44 -2.31
C CYS A 185 -18.36 14.31 -1.50
N PRO A 186 -19.26 13.40 -1.86
CA PRO A 186 -20.46 13.11 -1.07
C PRO A 186 -20.09 12.32 0.20
N VAL A 187 -21.10 11.80 0.91
CA VAL A 187 -20.85 10.88 2.04
C VAL A 187 -20.03 9.67 1.60
N ALA A 188 -19.20 9.16 2.49
CA ALA A 188 -18.14 8.19 2.17
C ALA A 188 -18.64 6.94 1.41
N GLU A 189 -19.79 6.40 1.77
CA GLU A 189 -20.35 5.22 1.09
C GLU A 189 -20.78 5.52 -0.34
N ASP A 190 -21.43 6.67 -0.59
CA ASP A 190 -21.80 7.11 -1.93
C ASP A 190 -20.56 7.39 -2.78
N ALA A 191 -19.53 8.00 -2.19
CA ALA A 191 -18.28 8.28 -2.87
C ALA A 191 -17.58 6.98 -3.30
N ALA A 192 -17.47 6.02 -2.38
CA ALA A 192 -16.85 4.72 -2.64
C ALA A 192 -17.60 3.96 -3.74
N ALA A 193 -18.93 3.90 -3.67
CA ALA A 193 -19.73 3.23 -4.70
C ALA A 193 -19.57 3.90 -6.08
N ARG A 194 -19.59 5.22 -6.16
CA ARG A 194 -19.40 5.95 -7.43
C ARG A 194 -18.00 5.79 -8.01
N LEU A 195 -16.97 5.79 -7.16
CA LEU A 195 -15.60 5.50 -7.61
C LEU A 195 -15.52 4.08 -8.16
N ALA A 196 -15.99 3.08 -7.41
CA ALA A 196 -15.97 1.70 -7.82
C ALA A 196 -16.74 1.42 -9.11
N ASP A 197 -17.95 1.98 -9.24
CA ASP A 197 -18.80 1.83 -10.41
C ASP A 197 -18.26 2.60 -11.62
N GLY A 198 -17.53 3.67 -11.41
CA GLY A 198 -16.90 4.47 -12.45
C GLY A 198 -15.71 3.78 -13.14
N PHE A 199 -15.15 2.72 -12.53
CA PHE A 199 -14.02 1.96 -13.05
C PHE A 199 -14.40 0.46 -13.11
N GLY A 200 -14.87 0.01 -14.25
CA GLY A 200 -15.56 -1.28 -14.44
C GLY A 200 -14.78 -2.57 -14.12
N GLY A 201 -13.49 -2.49 -13.76
CA GLY A 201 -12.68 -3.62 -13.30
C GLY A 201 -12.77 -3.88 -11.79
N CYS A 202 -13.17 -2.88 -11.01
CA CYS A 202 -13.20 -2.96 -9.56
C CYS A 202 -14.23 -3.98 -9.07
N LYS A 203 -13.79 -4.92 -8.23
CA LYS A 203 -14.64 -5.92 -7.56
C LYS A 203 -15.02 -5.50 -6.15
N LEU A 204 -14.04 -4.88 -5.44
CA LEU A 204 -14.21 -4.40 -4.06
C LEU A 204 -13.54 -3.04 -3.88
N MET A 205 -14.26 -2.11 -3.25
CA MET A 205 -13.73 -0.84 -2.78
C MET A 205 -13.74 -0.84 -1.24
N ILE A 206 -12.56 -0.76 -0.63
CA ILE A 206 -12.38 -0.82 0.83
C ILE A 206 -12.03 0.57 1.34
N VAL A 207 -12.76 1.05 2.34
CA VAL A 207 -12.49 2.33 3.01
C VAL A 207 -12.22 2.08 4.49
N THR A 208 -11.00 2.39 4.93
CA THR A 208 -10.62 2.37 6.36
C THR A 208 -10.93 3.71 7.00
N ARG A 209 -11.39 3.72 8.25
CA ARG A 209 -11.86 4.90 8.99
C ARG A 209 -11.23 5.02 10.37
N GLY A 210 -9.98 4.61 10.49
CA GLY A 210 -9.24 4.64 11.75
C GLY A 210 -10.03 4.04 12.92
N GLY A 211 -10.22 4.81 13.98
CA GLY A 211 -11.01 4.41 15.17
C GLY A 211 -12.51 4.17 14.92
N ASN A 212 -13.01 4.44 13.71
CA ASN A 212 -14.40 4.19 13.31
C ASN A 212 -14.56 2.88 12.51
N GLY A 213 -13.49 2.08 12.38
CA GLY A 213 -13.51 0.80 11.69
C GLY A 213 -13.30 0.90 10.19
N ALA A 214 -14.01 0.09 9.42
CA ALA A 214 -13.90 0.07 7.97
C ALA A 214 -15.19 -0.42 7.32
N PHE A 215 -15.31 -0.15 6.01
CA PHE A 215 -16.33 -0.78 5.19
C PHE A 215 -15.74 -1.22 3.84
N ALA A 216 -16.42 -2.16 3.19
CA ALA A 216 -16.16 -2.56 1.83
C ALA A 216 -17.46 -2.50 1.02
N TYR A 217 -17.38 -1.96 -0.19
CA TYR A 217 -18.43 -2.02 -1.18
C TYR A 217 -18.13 -3.14 -2.19
N ASP A 218 -19.03 -4.12 -2.27
CA ASP A 218 -18.99 -5.17 -3.29
C ASP A 218 -19.68 -4.68 -4.56
N CYS A 219 -18.91 -4.49 -5.62
CA CYS A 219 -19.40 -3.96 -6.89
C CYS A 219 -20.34 -4.92 -7.62
N ARG A 220 -20.26 -6.23 -7.35
CA ARG A 220 -21.16 -7.22 -7.97
C ARG A 220 -22.52 -7.28 -7.30
N GLY A 221 -22.51 -7.42 -5.95
CA GLY A 221 -23.72 -7.49 -5.13
C GLY A 221 -24.36 -6.12 -4.91
N LYS A 222 -23.62 -5.03 -5.15
CA LYS A 222 -23.99 -3.66 -4.78
C LYS A 222 -24.30 -3.55 -3.27
N GLU A 223 -23.49 -4.25 -2.48
CA GLU A 223 -23.68 -4.38 -1.05
C GLU A 223 -22.53 -3.77 -0.26
N PHE A 224 -22.85 -3.25 0.92
CA PHE A 224 -21.88 -2.73 1.87
C PHE A 224 -21.68 -3.69 3.03
N TYR A 225 -20.45 -4.09 3.27
CA TYR A 225 -20.01 -4.80 4.45
C TYR A 225 -19.32 -3.83 5.40
N ARG A 226 -19.55 -3.91 6.68
CA ARG A 226 -19.01 -2.97 7.68
C ARG A 226 -18.43 -3.73 8.86
N CYS A 227 -17.35 -3.20 9.43
CA CYS A 227 -16.83 -3.65 10.72
C CYS A 227 -16.46 -2.45 11.59
N GLY A 228 -16.63 -2.61 12.89
CA GLY A 228 -16.15 -1.64 13.88
C GLY A 228 -14.64 -1.74 14.07
N ALA A 229 -14.04 -0.69 14.63
CA ALA A 229 -12.64 -0.75 15.04
C ALA A 229 -12.47 -1.67 16.27
N VAL A 230 -11.35 -2.37 16.31
CA VAL A 230 -10.89 -3.09 17.50
C VAL A 230 -10.15 -2.08 18.40
N LYS A 231 -10.56 -2.01 19.68
CA LYS A 231 -9.91 -1.11 20.64
C LYS A 231 -8.47 -1.53 20.89
N ALA A 232 -7.55 -0.59 20.79
CA ALA A 232 -6.13 -0.75 21.11
C ALA A 232 -5.60 0.53 21.75
N GLU A 233 -4.55 0.41 22.54
CA GLU A 233 -3.77 1.55 22.99
C GLU A 233 -2.91 2.02 21.82
N VAL A 234 -3.03 3.30 21.44
CA VAL A 234 -2.35 3.84 20.26
C VAL A 234 -0.93 4.24 20.63
N VAL A 235 0.05 3.49 20.12
CA VAL A 235 1.48 3.80 20.19
C VAL A 235 1.96 4.45 18.89
N SER A 236 1.58 3.85 17.73
CA SER A 236 1.89 4.37 16.40
C SER A 236 0.81 3.94 15.42
N THR A 237 0.50 4.78 14.44
CA THR A 237 -0.44 4.43 13.35
C THR A 237 0.26 3.96 12.09
N VAL A 238 1.60 4.01 12.05
CA VAL A 238 2.41 3.61 10.89
C VAL A 238 2.27 2.12 10.63
N GLY A 239 1.99 1.74 9.39
CA GLY A 239 1.80 0.34 8.99
C GLY A 239 0.43 -0.26 9.29
N ALA A 240 -0.46 0.45 10.01
CA ALA A 240 -1.80 -0.06 10.33
C ALA A 240 -2.64 -0.31 9.06
N GLY A 241 -2.62 0.63 8.10
CA GLY A 241 -3.29 0.48 6.81
C GLY A 241 -2.71 -0.66 5.97
N ASP A 242 -1.39 -0.82 5.99
CA ASP A 242 -0.68 -1.86 5.26
C ASP A 242 -1.03 -3.24 5.81
N SER A 243 -1.01 -3.39 7.14
CA SER A 243 -1.39 -4.63 7.81
C SER A 243 -2.86 -4.99 7.58
N PHE A 244 -3.76 -4.00 7.63
CA PHE A 244 -5.17 -4.19 7.31
C PHE A 244 -5.34 -4.74 5.89
N GLY A 245 -4.76 -4.06 4.90
CA GLY A 245 -4.87 -4.47 3.49
C GLY A 245 -4.31 -5.86 3.23
N ALA A 246 -3.13 -6.17 3.79
CA ALA A 246 -2.47 -7.46 3.60
C ALA A 246 -3.25 -8.63 4.19
N VAL A 247 -3.76 -8.48 5.43
CA VAL A 247 -4.56 -9.53 6.10
C VAL A 247 -5.93 -9.66 5.44
N PHE A 248 -6.55 -8.55 5.01
CA PHE A 248 -7.78 -8.59 4.23
C PHE A 248 -7.58 -9.42 2.95
N LEU A 249 -6.58 -9.06 2.16
CA LEU A 249 -6.29 -9.71 0.88
C LEU A 249 -6.00 -11.21 1.06
N HIS A 250 -5.12 -11.57 1.99
CA HIS A 250 -4.80 -12.96 2.26
C HIS A 250 -6.04 -13.78 2.67
N SER A 251 -6.89 -13.21 3.54
CA SER A 251 -8.14 -13.84 3.98
C SER A 251 -9.13 -14.01 2.83
N TYR A 252 -9.27 -12.98 1.99
CA TYR A 252 -10.18 -12.99 0.85
C TYR A 252 -9.78 -14.04 -0.20
N LEU A 253 -8.50 -14.11 -0.54
CA LEU A 253 -7.98 -15.12 -1.47
C LEU A 253 -8.01 -16.54 -0.90
N SER A 254 -8.07 -16.67 0.43
CA SER A 254 -8.31 -17.95 1.11
C SER A 254 -9.79 -18.36 1.10
N GLY A 255 -10.67 -17.62 0.41
CA GLY A 255 -12.09 -17.96 0.23
C GLY A 255 -12.99 -17.53 1.39
N ARG A 256 -12.52 -16.64 2.30
CA ARG A 256 -13.36 -16.12 3.39
C ARG A 256 -14.32 -15.05 2.88
N GLY A 257 -15.47 -14.93 3.52
CA GLY A 257 -16.44 -13.86 3.23
C GLY A 257 -15.89 -12.47 3.54
N VAL A 258 -16.37 -11.45 2.82
CA VAL A 258 -15.89 -10.06 2.95
C VAL A 258 -16.00 -9.53 4.39
N ALA A 259 -17.10 -9.84 5.09
CA ALA A 259 -17.28 -9.44 6.48
C ALA A 259 -16.21 -10.03 7.43
N ASP A 260 -15.88 -11.32 7.25
CA ASP A 260 -14.84 -12.00 8.04
C ASP A 260 -13.45 -11.46 7.71
N CYS A 261 -13.21 -11.09 6.43
CA CYS A 261 -11.97 -10.47 6.00
C CYS A 261 -11.79 -9.10 6.66
N LEU A 262 -12.82 -8.26 6.69
CA LEU A 262 -12.80 -6.97 7.38
C LEU A 262 -12.52 -7.12 8.88
N ALA A 263 -13.16 -8.08 9.55
CA ALA A 263 -12.95 -8.34 10.97
C ALA A 263 -11.51 -8.78 11.26
N ALA A 264 -10.97 -9.72 10.49
CA ALA A 264 -9.59 -10.18 10.63
C ALA A 264 -8.57 -9.04 10.37
N ALA A 265 -8.81 -8.22 9.34
CA ALA A 265 -7.98 -7.06 9.01
C ALA A 265 -8.00 -6.01 10.13
N SER A 266 -9.16 -5.73 10.72
CA SER A 266 -9.28 -4.80 11.86
C SER A 266 -8.51 -5.27 13.08
N ILE A 267 -8.50 -6.58 13.37
CA ILE A 267 -7.71 -7.15 14.45
C ILE A 267 -6.21 -6.98 14.20
N ALA A 268 -5.76 -7.22 12.95
CA ALA A 268 -4.37 -7.05 12.58
C ALA A 268 -3.91 -5.59 12.71
N ALA A 269 -4.70 -4.64 12.18
CA ALA A 269 -4.43 -3.22 12.30
C ALA A 269 -4.33 -2.76 13.77
N ALA A 270 -5.24 -3.22 14.64
CA ALA A 270 -5.23 -2.90 16.06
C ALA A 270 -3.97 -3.39 16.78
N ARG A 271 -3.42 -4.55 16.39
CA ARG A 271 -2.15 -5.07 16.92
C ARG A 271 -0.97 -4.20 16.51
N VAL A 272 -0.94 -3.75 15.25
CA VAL A 272 0.11 -2.86 14.74
C VAL A 272 0.06 -1.51 15.44
N VAL A 273 -1.12 -0.93 15.59
CA VAL A 273 -1.31 0.36 16.28
C VAL A 273 -0.79 0.35 17.73
N ALA A 274 -0.81 -0.80 18.40
CA ALA A 274 -0.28 -0.98 19.75
C ALA A 274 1.26 -1.16 19.81
N CYS A 275 1.96 -1.08 18.67
CA CYS A 275 3.40 -1.25 18.58
C CYS A 275 4.06 0.00 18.00
N ALA A 276 5.35 0.19 18.30
CA ALA A 276 6.13 1.28 17.73
C ALA A 276 6.58 1.02 16.29
N GLU A 277 6.64 -0.24 15.87
CA GLU A 277 7.11 -0.68 14.58
C GLU A 277 5.94 -0.92 13.61
N ALA A 278 6.11 -0.53 12.34
CA ALA A 278 5.11 -0.78 11.28
C ALA A 278 4.88 -2.27 11.00
N VAL A 279 5.90 -3.09 11.24
CA VAL A 279 5.86 -4.56 11.13
C VAL A 279 6.42 -5.17 12.42
N PRO A 280 5.63 -5.23 13.51
CA PRO A 280 6.07 -5.82 14.78
C PRO A 280 6.50 -7.27 14.58
N GLN A 281 7.49 -7.72 15.35
CA GLN A 281 7.98 -9.12 15.31
C GLN A 281 6.99 -10.11 15.91
#